data_cc45164c380c3df23d430c5d35d38a02
#
_entry.id   cc45164c380c3df23d430c5d35d38a02
#
_cell.length_a   1.000
_cell.length_b   1.000
_cell.length_c   1.000
_cell.angle_alpha   90.00
_cell.angle_beta   90.00
_cell.angle_gamma   90.00
#
_symmetry.space_group_name_H-M   'P 1'
#
loop_
_entity.id
_entity.type
_entity.pdbx_description
1 polymer ?
#
loop_
_entity_poly.entity_id
_entity_poly.type
_entity_poly.pdbx_seq_one_letter_code
_entity_poly.pdbx_strand_id
1 'polypeptide(L)'
;MSGLRALILHGWQGSGPDHWQTWLAGRLAEAGAHVQYPRLPDSDVPCPERWAAALHREVRALADGDGERVVVAHSLGCVLWLREAAAIRPEHRADRVVLVAPPCPGAAVAELARFYPTGADKAAIDAAARHTRLVCSDDDPYCPGRGAAEHWGRPLELVVDLLPGAAHLNPEAGYGPWPAMEAWALGEAGSVVGEARPVGA
;
A
#
# COMPACT_ATOMS: atom_id res chain seq x y z
N MET A 1 -0.84 -23.16 13.58
CA MET A 1 -1.52 -22.25 12.63
C MET A 1 -0.44 -21.37 12.06
N SER A 2 -0.30 -21.33 10.73
CA SER A 2 0.64 -20.41 10.09
C SER A 2 0.22 -18.99 10.41
N GLY A 3 1.10 -18.20 11.04
CA GLY A 3 0.80 -16.84 11.47
C GLY A 3 0.70 -15.87 10.29
N LEU A 4 0.02 -14.74 10.48
CA LEU A 4 0.04 -13.61 9.55
C LEU A 4 1.36 -12.83 9.70
N ARG A 5 1.98 -12.48 8.60
CA ARG A 5 3.16 -11.61 8.51
C ARG A 5 2.80 -10.42 7.64
N ALA A 6 2.81 -9.23 8.21
CA ALA A 6 2.39 -8.01 7.53
C ALA A 6 3.54 -7.02 7.39
N LEU A 7 3.70 -6.46 6.18
CA LEU A 7 4.57 -5.33 5.89
C LEU A 7 3.70 -4.13 5.53
N ILE A 8 3.84 -3.05 6.29
CA ILE A 8 3.12 -1.79 6.06
C ILE A 8 4.11 -0.76 5.51
N LEU A 9 3.81 -0.20 4.33
CA LEU A 9 4.64 0.78 3.65
C LEU A 9 3.92 2.13 3.61
N HIS A 10 4.47 3.11 4.33
CA HIS A 10 3.93 4.47 4.35
C HIS A 10 4.28 5.25 3.09
N GLY A 11 3.61 6.39 2.88
CA GLY A 11 3.88 7.33 1.82
C GLY A 11 4.91 8.41 2.16
N TRP A 12 4.91 9.47 1.34
CA TRP A 12 5.67 10.69 1.58
C TRP A 12 5.32 11.28 2.95
N GLN A 13 6.32 11.80 3.67
CA GLN A 13 6.23 12.33 5.04
C GLN A 13 5.87 11.32 6.14
N GLY A 14 5.69 10.04 5.77
CA GLY A 14 5.33 9.01 6.74
C GLY A 14 3.83 8.96 7.05
N SER A 15 3.49 8.19 8.08
CA SER A 15 2.12 8.12 8.60
C SER A 15 2.15 8.38 10.10
N GLY A 16 1.50 9.47 10.50
CA GLY A 16 1.42 9.91 11.91
C GLY A 16 0.57 8.97 12.78
N PRO A 17 0.44 9.31 14.08
CA PRO A 17 -0.28 8.46 15.05
C PRO A 17 -1.76 8.28 14.70
N ASP A 18 -2.38 9.27 14.08
CA ASP A 18 -3.81 9.25 13.73
C ASP A 18 -4.09 8.57 12.38
N HIS A 19 -3.05 8.15 11.65
CA HIS A 19 -3.18 7.52 10.35
C HIS A 19 -3.67 6.08 10.48
N TRP A 20 -4.55 5.66 9.57
CA TRP A 20 -5.09 4.29 9.56
C TRP A 20 -4.00 3.20 9.51
N GLN A 21 -2.86 3.44 8.87
CA GLN A 21 -1.75 2.47 8.86
C GLN A 21 -1.15 2.27 10.25
N THR A 22 -1.03 3.31 11.05
CA THR A 22 -0.53 3.22 12.43
C THR A 22 -1.53 2.50 13.32
N TRP A 23 -2.83 2.81 13.16
CA TRP A 23 -3.91 2.08 13.82
C TRP A 23 -3.91 0.59 13.40
N LEU A 24 -3.84 0.30 12.10
CA LEU A 24 -3.81 -1.07 11.56
C LEU A 24 -2.64 -1.88 12.11
N ALA A 25 -1.44 -1.27 12.17
CA ALA A 25 -0.26 -1.94 12.73
C ALA A 25 -0.48 -2.42 14.17
N GLY A 26 -1.11 -1.58 15.00
CA GLY A 26 -1.52 -1.95 16.37
C GLY A 26 -2.53 -3.10 16.38
N ARG A 27 -3.59 -3.01 15.57
CA ARG A 27 -4.63 -4.02 15.49
C ARG A 27 -4.11 -5.40 15.06
N LEU A 28 -3.27 -5.42 14.02
CA LEU A 28 -2.65 -6.67 13.56
C LEU A 28 -1.72 -7.29 14.60
N ALA A 29 -0.95 -6.46 15.32
CA ALA A 29 -0.11 -6.93 16.41
C ALA A 29 -0.94 -7.51 17.58
N GLU A 30 -2.05 -6.86 17.96
CA GLU A 30 -3.01 -7.37 18.95
C GLU A 30 -3.64 -8.70 18.52
N ALA A 31 -3.88 -8.89 17.21
CA ALA A 31 -4.35 -10.16 16.64
C ALA A 31 -3.25 -11.24 16.55
N GLY A 32 -2.03 -10.95 16.99
CA GLY A 32 -0.91 -11.90 17.00
C GLY A 32 -0.13 -12.01 15.69
N ALA A 33 -0.33 -11.06 14.76
CA ALA A 33 0.46 -11.01 13.53
C ALA A 33 1.89 -10.52 13.79
N HIS A 34 2.84 -11.00 12.96
CA HIS A 34 4.17 -10.40 12.89
C HIS A 34 4.12 -9.15 12.00
N VAL A 35 4.23 -7.97 12.59
CA VAL A 35 4.07 -6.70 11.87
C VAL A 35 5.41 -6.00 11.68
N GLN A 36 5.74 -5.69 10.42
CA GLN A 36 6.83 -4.80 10.02
C GLN A 36 6.22 -3.48 9.55
N TYR A 37 6.54 -2.41 10.26
CA TYR A 37 6.12 -1.05 9.90
C TYR A 37 7.34 -0.13 9.94
N PRO A 38 8.24 -0.26 8.94
CA PRO A 38 9.49 0.47 8.93
C PRO A 38 9.26 1.96 8.67
N ARG A 39 10.06 2.80 9.31
CA ARG A 39 10.27 4.17 8.85
C ARG A 39 11.18 4.15 7.63
N LEU A 40 10.64 4.49 6.47
CA LEU A 40 11.45 4.65 5.25
C LEU A 40 12.37 5.87 5.39
N PRO A 41 13.61 5.81 4.87
CA PRO A 41 14.61 6.87 5.08
C PRO A 41 14.18 8.22 4.50
N ASP A 42 14.39 9.30 5.28
CA ASP A 42 14.20 10.68 4.84
C ASP A 42 12.86 10.92 4.15
N SER A 43 11.76 10.57 4.84
CA SER A 43 10.41 10.56 4.25
C SER A 43 9.93 11.92 3.71
N ASP A 44 10.50 13.03 4.17
CA ASP A 44 10.22 14.38 3.68
C ASP A 44 10.92 14.69 2.34
N VAL A 45 12.09 14.08 2.11
CA VAL A 45 12.87 14.19 0.87
C VAL A 45 13.26 12.78 0.41
N PRO A 46 12.30 11.97 -0.04
CA PRO A 46 12.51 10.56 -0.30
C PRO A 46 13.45 10.32 -1.49
N CYS A 47 14.36 9.36 -1.30
CA CYS A 47 15.27 8.91 -2.33
C CYS A 47 14.85 7.52 -2.81
N PRO A 48 14.49 7.34 -4.11
CA PRO A 48 14.01 6.08 -4.63
C PRO A 48 14.94 4.90 -4.36
N GLU A 49 16.25 5.10 -4.52
CA GLU A 49 17.27 4.04 -4.34
C GLU A 49 17.38 3.62 -2.86
N ARG A 50 17.30 4.58 -1.93
CA ARG A 50 17.32 4.29 -0.49
C ARG A 50 16.03 3.60 -0.03
N TRP A 51 14.90 4.00 -0.59
CA TRP A 51 13.61 3.37 -0.32
C TRP A 51 13.55 1.96 -0.91
N ALA A 52 14.07 1.77 -2.12
CA ALA A 52 14.19 0.44 -2.73
C ALA A 52 15.04 -0.50 -1.87
N ALA A 53 16.21 -0.05 -1.42
CA ALA A 53 17.08 -0.84 -0.52
C ALA A 53 16.37 -1.20 0.79
N ALA A 54 15.60 -0.27 1.36
CA ALA A 54 14.78 -0.53 2.55
C ALA A 54 13.68 -1.56 2.24
N LEU A 55 12.92 -1.40 1.17
CA LEU A 55 11.88 -2.34 0.75
C LEU A 55 12.44 -3.76 0.60
N HIS A 56 13.53 -3.94 -0.14
CA HIS A 56 14.12 -5.28 -0.36
C HIS A 56 14.59 -5.94 0.94
N ARG A 57 15.09 -5.17 1.90
CA ARG A 57 15.41 -5.67 3.23
C ARG A 57 14.16 -6.15 3.97
N GLU A 58 13.10 -5.35 3.97
CA GLU A 58 11.84 -5.68 4.66
C GLU A 58 11.13 -6.87 4.01
N VAL A 59 11.08 -6.94 2.69
CA VAL A 59 10.47 -8.08 1.96
C VAL A 59 11.23 -9.38 2.23
N ARG A 60 12.57 -9.32 2.32
CA ARG A 60 13.37 -10.48 2.73
C ARG A 60 13.02 -10.91 4.16
N ALA A 61 12.98 -9.98 5.11
CA ALA A 61 12.62 -10.27 6.49
C ALA A 61 11.17 -10.76 6.62
N LEU A 62 10.24 -10.25 5.77
CA LEU A 62 8.86 -10.74 5.70
C LEU A 62 8.82 -12.22 5.29
N ALA A 63 9.70 -12.64 4.39
CA ALA A 63 9.80 -14.01 3.90
C ALA A 63 10.53 -14.96 4.86
N ASP A 64 11.20 -14.43 5.89
CA ASP A 64 11.93 -15.22 6.88
C ASP A 64 10.98 -15.73 7.97
N GLY A 65 10.37 -16.89 7.71
CA GLY A 65 9.42 -17.56 8.59
C GLY A 65 8.15 -18.01 7.90
N ASP A 66 7.42 -18.89 8.58
CA ASP A 66 6.17 -19.42 8.10
C ASP A 66 5.01 -18.45 8.30
N GLY A 67 4.06 -18.46 7.36
CA GLY A 67 2.85 -17.66 7.45
C GLY A 67 2.45 -17.00 6.15
N GLU A 68 1.24 -16.44 6.13
CA GLU A 68 0.76 -15.63 5.03
C GLU A 68 1.46 -14.27 5.02
N ARG A 69 1.97 -13.86 3.87
CA ARG A 69 2.71 -12.61 3.65
C ARG A 69 1.80 -11.57 3.03
N VAL A 70 1.49 -10.54 3.81
CA VAL A 70 0.60 -9.46 3.38
C VAL A 70 1.36 -8.14 3.34
N VAL A 71 1.23 -7.41 2.24
CA VAL A 71 1.80 -6.06 2.09
C VAL A 71 0.67 -5.05 1.98
N VAL A 72 0.73 -4.01 2.82
CA VAL A 72 -0.22 -2.91 2.84
C VAL A 72 0.52 -1.62 2.56
N ALA A 73 0.36 -1.08 1.36
CA ALA A 73 1.04 0.15 0.94
C ALA A 73 0.06 1.31 0.80
N HIS A 74 0.50 2.51 1.15
CA HIS A 74 -0.24 3.76 0.97
C HIS A 74 0.58 4.78 0.19
N SER A 75 -0.10 5.52 -0.70
CA SER A 75 0.48 6.67 -1.41
C SER A 75 1.81 6.32 -2.10
N LEU A 76 2.89 7.05 -1.83
CA LEU A 76 4.22 6.81 -2.40
C LEU A 76 4.77 5.41 -2.08
N GLY A 77 4.34 4.78 -0.98
CA GLY A 77 4.65 3.38 -0.69
C GLY A 77 4.12 2.42 -1.75
N CYS A 78 2.98 2.73 -2.37
CA CYS A 78 2.45 1.97 -3.51
C CYS A 78 3.36 2.12 -4.74
N VAL A 79 3.79 3.35 -5.03
CA VAL A 79 4.67 3.63 -6.18
C VAL A 79 6.02 2.93 -5.99
N LEU A 80 6.54 2.91 -4.77
CA LEU A 80 7.72 2.14 -4.42
C LEU A 80 7.55 0.64 -4.72
N TRP A 81 6.43 0.03 -4.27
CA TRP A 81 6.13 -1.36 -4.56
C TRP A 81 6.04 -1.62 -6.07
N LEU A 82 5.29 -0.79 -6.80
CA LEU A 82 5.14 -0.90 -8.26
C LEU A 82 6.48 -0.79 -8.99
N ARG A 83 7.34 0.13 -8.55
CA ARG A 83 8.68 0.33 -9.12
C ARG A 83 9.59 -0.89 -8.93
N GLU A 84 9.53 -1.52 -7.79
CA GLU A 84 10.43 -2.61 -7.41
C GLU A 84 9.85 -4.01 -7.67
N ALA A 85 8.61 -4.11 -8.15
CA ALA A 85 7.92 -5.39 -8.34
C ALA A 85 8.72 -6.40 -9.18
N ALA A 86 9.32 -5.95 -10.30
CA ALA A 86 10.15 -6.79 -11.16
C ALA A 86 11.43 -7.31 -10.49
N ALA A 87 11.88 -6.66 -9.42
CA ALA A 87 13.09 -7.03 -8.67
C ALA A 87 12.79 -7.87 -7.41
N ILE A 88 11.51 -8.09 -7.08
CA ILE A 88 11.10 -8.99 -6.00
C ILE A 88 11.43 -10.43 -6.41
N ARG A 89 12.25 -11.09 -5.61
CA ARG A 89 12.66 -12.48 -5.90
C ARG A 89 11.50 -13.44 -5.63
N PRO A 90 11.36 -14.55 -6.39
CA PRO A 90 10.25 -15.51 -6.23
C PRO A 90 10.08 -16.04 -4.81
N GLU A 91 11.17 -16.27 -4.09
CA GLU A 91 11.15 -16.75 -2.69
C GLU A 91 10.63 -15.68 -1.70
N HIS A 92 10.62 -14.41 -2.11
CA HIS A 92 10.12 -13.28 -1.33
C HIS A 92 8.71 -12.83 -1.75
N ARG A 93 8.09 -13.54 -2.68
CA ARG A 93 6.76 -13.24 -3.21
C ARG A 93 5.74 -13.10 -2.08
N ALA A 94 4.95 -12.03 -2.10
CA ALA A 94 3.83 -11.84 -1.18
C ALA A 94 2.63 -12.72 -1.57
N ASP A 95 1.79 -13.07 -0.60
CA ASP A 95 0.52 -13.73 -0.89
C ASP A 95 -0.55 -12.71 -1.28
N ARG A 96 -0.65 -11.62 -0.51
CA ARG A 96 -1.59 -10.54 -0.80
C ARG A 96 -0.92 -9.17 -0.69
N VAL A 97 -1.27 -8.29 -1.61
CA VAL A 97 -0.84 -6.88 -1.62
C VAL A 97 -2.06 -5.99 -1.78
N VAL A 98 -2.16 -4.93 -0.99
CA VAL A 98 -3.11 -3.85 -1.23
C VAL A 98 -2.36 -2.54 -1.45
N LEU A 99 -2.69 -1.88 -2.54
CA LEU A 99 -2.16 -0.58 -2.94
C LEU A 99 -3.25 0.46 -2.70
N VAL A 100 -3.07 1.33 -1.71
CA VAL A 100 -4.08 2.32 -1.31
C VAL A 100 -3.65 3.70 -1.77
N ALA A 101 -4.50 4.34 -2.56
CA ALA A 101 -4.32 5.70 -3.07
C ALA A 101 -2.94 5.95 -3.72
N PRO A 102 -2.48 5.12 -4.70
CA PRO A 102 -1.23 5.38 -5.38
C PRO A 102 -1.31 6.69 -6.18
N PRO A 103 -0.39 7.66 -5.96
CA PRO A 103 -0.35 8.86 -6.77
C PRO A 103 -0.02 8.54 -8.23
N CYS A 104 -0.47 9.39 -9.14
CA CYS A 104 -0.20 9.27 -10.57
C CYS A 104 0.99 10.13 -10.99
N PRO A 105 1.71 9.78 -12.09
CA PRO A 105 2.70 10.67 -12.68
C PRO A 105 2.10 12.03 -13.00
N GLY A 106 2.85 13.10 -12.71
CA GLY A 106 2.38 14.47 -12.92
C GLY A 106 1.58 15.06 -11.75
N ALA A 107 1.42 14.34 -10.63
CA ALA A 107 0.99 14.96 -9.39
C ALA A 107 1.90 16.16 -9.06
N ALA A 108 1.30 17.25 -8.53
CA ALA A 108 1.98 18.53 -8.33
C ALA A 108 2.99 18.54 -7.15
N VAL A 109 3.62 17.39 -6.89
CA VAL A 109 4.60 17.21 -5.81
C VAL A 109 5.92 16.76 -6.42
N ALA A 110 6.90 17.65 -6.40
CA ALA A 110 8.21 17.43 -7.06
C ALA A 110 8.97 16.23 -6.49
N GLU A 111 8.82 15.98 -5.19
CA GLU A 111 9.46 14.87 -4.47
C GLU A 111 9.03 13.50 -5.03
N LEU A 112 7.80 13.40 -5.52
CA LEU A 112 7.26 12.17 -6.09
C LEU A 112 7.79 11.89 -7.50
N ALA A 113 8.16 12.93 -8.25
CA ALA A 113 8.55 12.83 -9.66
C ALA A 113 9.72 11.85 -9.90
N ARG A 114 10.64 11.75 -8.93
CA ARG A 114 11.81 10.85 -9.02
C ARG A 114 11.46 9.36 -8.95
N PHE A 115 10.27 9.02 -8.50
CA PHE A 115 9.81 7.64 -8.43
C PHE A 115 9.24 7.12 -9.75
N TYR A 116 9.09 7.99 -10.75
CA TYR A 116 8.57 7.64 -12.07
C TYR A 116 9.65 7.69 -13.16
N PRO A 117 9.48 6.92 -14.24
CA PRO A 117 8.46 5.88 -14.42
C PRO A 117 8.72 4.67 -13.50
N THR A 118 7.69 3.93 -13.12
CA THR A 118 7.85 2.73 -12.28
C THR A 118 8.35 1.52 -13.05
N GLY A 119 8.09 1.47 -14.36
CA GLY A 119 8.36 0.28 -15.16
C GLY A 119 7.48 -0.92 -14.80
N ALA A 120 6.44 -0.72 -13.97
CA ALA A 120 5.54 -1.79 -13.59
C ALA A 120 4.72 -2.27 -14.78
N ASP A 121 4.63 -3.58 -14.92
CA ASP A 121 3.71 -4.26 -15.82
C ASP A 121 2.98 -5.40 -15.07
N LYS A 122 1.99 -5.98 -15.72
CA LYS A 122 1.18 -7.07 -15.15
C LYS A 122 2.05 -8.26 -14.73
N ALA A 123 3.03 -8.63 -15.54
CA ALA A 123 3.88 -9.80 -15.28
C ALA A 123 4.77 -9.58 -14.04
N ALA A 124 5.32 -8.37 -13.87
CA ALA A 124 6.09 -8.00 -12.69
C ALA A 124 5.22 -8.03 -11.42
N ILE A 125 4.00 -7.50 -11.49
CA ILE A 125 3.06 -7.52 -10.37
C ILE A 125 2.69 -8.95 -9.98
N ASP A 126 2.36 -9.80 -10.95
CA ASP A 126 2.02 -11.21 -10.70
C ASP A 126 3.22 -12.01 -10.17
N ALA A 127 4.44 -11.66 -10.54
CA ALA A 127 5.64 -12.27 -9.99
C ALA A 127 5.87 -11.84 -8.53
N ALA A 128 5.61 -10.57 -8.18
CA ALA A 128 5.82 -10.02 -6.85
C ALA A 128 4.76 -10.45 -5.82
N ALA A 129 3.53 -10.72 -6.26
CA ALA A 129 2.43 -11.09 -5.38
C ALA A 129 1.48 -12.10 -6.06
N ARG A 130 0.81 -12.94 -5.26
CA ARG A 130 -0.24 -13.84 -5.76
C ARG A 130 -1.52 -13.07 -6.09
N HIS A 131 -1.86 -12.13 -5.23
CA HIS A 131 -3.05 -11.29 -5.36
C HIS A 131 -2.69 -9.85 -5.04
N THR A 132 -2.94 -8.96 -5.98
CA THR A 132 -2.78 -7.50 -5.80
C THR A 132 -4.11 -6.81 -6.00
N ARG A 133 -4.47 -5.95 -5.03
CA ARG A 133 -5.68 -5.14 -5.03
C ARG A 133 -5.32 -3.66 -5.03
N LEU A 134 -6.07 -2.88 -5.77
CA LEU A 134 -6.01 -1.42 -5.75
C LEU A 134 -7.23 -0.87 -4.99
N VAL A 135 -6.97 0.00 -4.04
CA VAL A 135 -8.00 0.80 -3.34
C VAL A 135 -7.77 2.25 -3.67
N CYS A 136 -8.75 2.92 -4.24
CA CYS A 136 -8.60 4.30 -4.68
C CYS A 136 -9.92 5.08 -4.61
N SER A 137 -9.80 6.40 -4.69
CA SER A 137 -10.92 7.33 -4.81
C SER A 137 -11.03 7.88 -6.24
N ASP A 138 -12.17 8.43 -6.58
CA ASP A 138 -12.42 9.15 -7.83
C ASP A 138 -12.05 10.64 -7.76
N ASP A 139 -11.74 11.14 -6.56
CA ASP A 139 -11.39 12.55 -6.29
C ASP A 139 -10.01 12.75 -5.61
N ASP A 140 -9.12 11.76 -5.72
CA ASP A 140 -7.78 11.85 -5.14
C ASP A 140 -6.95 12.98 -5.79
N PRO A 141 -6.53 14.02 -5.03
CA PRO A 141 -5.77 15.16 -5.55
C PRO A 141 -4.37 14.77 -6.08
N TYR A 142 -3.81 13.64 -5.65
CA TYR A 142 -2.52 13.15 -6.12
C TYR A 142 -2.63 12.24 -7.37
N CYS A 143 -3.84 11.94 -7.81
CA CYS A 143 -4.08 11.22 -9.06
C CYS A 143 -5.23 11.87 -9.86
N PRO A 144 -5.08 13.13 -10.28
CA PRO A 144 -6.12 13.85 -10.99
C PRO A 144 -6.41 13.27 -12.38
N GLY A 145 -7.48 13.72 -12.98
CA GLY A 145 -7.86 13.38 -14.35
C GLY A 145 -8.56 12.03 -14.45
N ARG A 146 -7.88 11.00 -14.94
CA ARG A 146 -8.49 9.67 -15.11
C ARG A 146 -8.57 8.85 -13.82
N GLY A 147 -7.88 9.29 -12.75
CA GLY A 147 -7.82 8.60 -11.47
C GLY A 147 -6.97 7.32 -11.48
N ALA A 148 -6.73 6.79 -10.28
CA ALA A 148 -5.85 5.64 -10.09
C ALA A 148 -6.41 4.34 -10.69
N ALA A 149 -7.73 4.18 -10.73
CA ALA A 149 -8.38 3.02 -11.34
C ALA A 149 -8.01 2.86 -12.83
N GLU A 150 -8.03 3.97 -13.59
CA GLU A 150 -7.69 3.97 -15.02
C GLU A 150 -6.18 4.01 -15.25
N HIS A 151 -5.41 4.65 -14.36
CA HIS A 151 -3.98 4.78 -14.54
C HIS A 151 -3.21 3.51 -14.13
N TRP A 152 -3.57 2.93 -13.00
CA TRP A 152 -2.91 1.75 -12.43
C TRP A 152 -3.75 0.48 -12.55
N GLY A 153 -5.04 0.58 -12.18
CA GLY A 153 -5.93 -0.58 -12.11
C GLY A 153 -6.05 -1.28 -13.44
N ARG A 154 -6.44 -0.55 -14.47
CA ARG A 154 -6.72 -1.12 -15.80
C ARG A 154 -5.47 -1.68 -16.51
N PRO A 155 -4.34 -0.94 -16.63
CA PRO A 155 -3.15 -1.45 -17.31
C PRO A 155 -2.50 -2.64 -16.61
N LEU A 156 -2.59 -2.70 -15.29
CA LEU A 156 -2.04 -3.78 -14.47
C LEU A 156 -3.06 -4.88 -14.18
N GLU A 157 -4.28 -4.79 -14.73
CA GLU A 157 -5.38 -5.74 -14.54
C GLU A 157 -5.66 -6.05 -13.06
N LEU A 158 -5.64 -5.01 -12.21
CA LEU A 158 -5.87 -5.15 -10.77
C LEU A 158 -7.36 -5.23 -10.45
N VAL A 159 -7.69 -5.97 -9.40
CA VAL A 159 -9.01 -5.84 -8.76
C VAL A 159 -9.06 -4.49 -8.06
N VAL A 160 -10.07 -3.69 -8.38
CA VAL A 160 -10.20 -2.31 -7.89
C VAL A 160 -11.34 -2.19 -6.91
N ASP A 161 -11.06 -1.67 -5.74
CA ASP A 161 -12.03 -1.15 -4.77
C ASP A 161 -12.08 0.37 -4.91
N LEU A 162 -13.13 0.90 -5.54
CA LEU A 162 -13.34 2.33 -5.67
C LEU A 162 -14.17 2.84 -4.50
N LEU A 163 -13.68 3.86 -3.81
CA LEU A 163 -14.31 4.56 -2.69
C LEU A 163 -14.64 6.00 -3.14
N PRO A 164 -15.84 6.28 -3.64
CA PRO A 164 -16.18 7.60 -4.15
C PRO A 164 -16.10 8.68 -3.09
N GLY A 165 -15.50 9.84 -3.45
CA GLY A 165 -15.39 10.99 -2.56
C GLY A 165 -14.46 10.79 -1.36
N ALA A 166 -13.55 9.80 -1.43
CA ALA A 166 -12.67 9.45 -0.32
C ALA A 166 -11.30 10.15 -0.35
N ALA A 167 -11.12 11.08 -1.28
CA ALA A 167 -9.89 11.86 -1.48
C ALA A 167 -8.64 10.96 -1.46
N HIS A 168 -7.61 11.29 -0.67
CA HIS A 168 -6.36 10.54 -0.61
C HIS A 168 -6.35 9.42 0.44
N LEU A 169 -7.49 9.07 1.01
CA LEU A 169 -7.60 7.99 2.00
C LEU A 169 -6.60 8.15 3.17
N ASN A 170 -6.46 9.37 3.66
CA ASN A 170 -5.56 9.77 4.75
C ASN A 170 -6.35 10.46 5.89
N PRO A 171 -5.73 10.85 7.02
CA PRO A 171 -6.43 11.49 8.12
C PRO A 171 -7.18 12.76 7.74
N GLU A 172 -6.63 13.57 6.82
CA GLU A 172 -7.28 14.79 6.33
C GLU A 172 -8.58 14.49 5.58
N ALA A 173 -8.67 13.29 4.98
CA ALA A 173 -9.88 12.77 4.34
C ALA A 173 -10.78 11.98 5.30
N GLY A 174 -10.49 11.99 6.61
CA GLY A 174 -11.25 11.29 7.64
C GLY A 174 -10.89 9.82 7.85
N TYR A 175 -9.77 9.35 7.28
CA TYR A 175 -9.31 7.96 7.42
C TYR A 175 -8.34 7.81 8.59
N GLY A 176 -8.89 7.51 9.77
CA GLY A 176 -8.21 7.03 10.96
C GLY A 176 -8.42 5.51 11.13
N PRO A 177 -9.14 5.02 12.17
CA PRO A 177 -9.49 3.62 12.28
C PRO A 177 -10.24 3.10 11.05
N TRP A 178 -9.77 1.98 10.47
CA TRP A 178 -10.35 1.42 9.24
C TRP A 178 -10.63 -0.09 9.39
N PRO A 179 -11.76 -0.49 10.04
CA PRO A 179 -12.08 -1.89 10.31
C PRO A 179 -12.16 -2.78 9.06
N ALA A 180 -12.64 -2.25 7.93
CA ALA A 180 -12.67 -3.02 6.68
C ALA A 180 -11.28 -3.37 6.15
N MET A 181 -10.28 -2.48 6.34
CA MET A 181 -8.88 -2.77 6.01
C MET A 181 -8.28 -3.80 6.98
N GLU A 182 -8.63 -3.76 8.26
CA GLU A 182 -8.23 -4.77 9.24
C GLU A 182 -8.79 -6.15 8.85
N ALA A 183 -10.09 -6.24 8.58
CA ALA A 183 -10.75 -7.48 8.16
C ALA A 183 -10.12 -8.04 6.86
N TRP A 184 -9.82 -7.18 5.90
CA TRP A 184 -9.10 -7.59 4.69
C TRP A 184 -7.69 -8.10 5.03
N ALA A 185 -6.93 -7.40 5.85
CA ALA A 185 -5.58 -7.80 6.21
C ALA A 185 -5.53 -9.13 6.97
N LEU A 186 -6.52 -9.38 7.82
CA LEU A 186 -6.68 -10.65 8.55
C LEU A 186 -7.22 -11.81 7.67
N GLY A 187 -7.60 -11.54 6.41
CA GLY A 187 -8.18 -12.55 5.51
C GLY A 187 -9.66 -12.85 5.79
N GLU A 188 -10.33 -12.02 6.56
CA GLU A 188 -11.75 -12.16 6.92
C GLU A 188 -12.68 -11.56 5.86
N ALA A 189 -12.17 -10.66 5.02
CA ALA A 189 -12.90 -10.00 3.94
C ALA A 189 -12.12 -10.04 2.62
N GLY A 190 -12.85 -10.19 1.51
CA GLY A 190 -12.28 -10.19 0.15
C GLY A 190 -12.09 -8.79 -0.43
N SER A 191 -12.67 -7.74 0.19
CA SER A 191 -12.67 -6.35 -0.28
C SER A 191 -12.67 -5.41 0.90
N VAL A 192 -12.18 -4.18 0.69
CA VAL A 192 -12.27 -3.09 1.66
C VAL A 192 -13.47 -2.16 1.41
N VAL A 193 -14.28 -2.43 0.39
CA VAL A 193 -15.55 -1.75 0.14
C VAL A 193 -16.62 -2.38 1.01
N GLY A 194 -16.75 -1.87 2.19
CA GLY A 194 -17.75 -2.29 3.16
C GLY A 194 -17.39 -1.58 4.47
N GLU A 195 -18.07 -0.45 4.76
CA GLU A 195 -17.95 0.28 6.01
C GLU A 195 -16.66 1.05 6.31
N ALA A 196 -16.05 1.74 5.32
CA ALA A 196 -15.28 2.92 5.66
C ALA A 196 -16.26 4.04 6.05
N ARG A 197 -16.50 4.23 7.35
CA ARG A 197 -17.21 5.41 7.83
C ARG A 197 -16.19 6.51 8.11
N PRO A 198 -16.33 7.69 7.51
CA PRO A 198 -15.55 8.85 7.94
C PRO A 198 -15.79 9.10 9.43
N VAL A 199 -14.74 9.30 10.18
CA VAL A 199 -14.81 9.74 11.57
C VAL A 199 -15.19 11.23 11.53
N GLY A 200 -16.42 11.54 11.92
CA GLY A 200 -16.89 12.90 12.13
C GLY A 200 -18.07 13.32 11.26
N ALA A 201 -19.25 13.03 11.72
CA ALA A 201 -20.45 13.84 11.54
C ALA A 201 -20.87 14.37 12.91
#